data_79c423d6a9a390d51607b50537280233
#
_entry.id   79c423d6a9a390d51607b50537280233
#
_cell.length_a   1.000
_cell.length_b   1.000
_cell.length_c   1.000
_cell.angle_alpha   90.00
_cell.angle_beta   90.00
_cell.angle_gamma   90.00
#
_symmetry.space_group_name_H-M   'P 1'
#
loop_
_entity.id
_entity.type
_entity.pdbx_description
1 polymer ?
#
loop_
_entity_poly.entity_id
_entity_poly.type
_entity_poly.pdbx_seq_one_letter_code
_entity_poly.pdbx_strand_id
1 'polypeptide(L)'
;MQDNILEIKNLKHSYDASKEVLKGINLDVARGEVISILGPSGCGKTTLLRLIAGLEKQTFGSININNNVVSDNKNFISTEKRDIGLVVQERALFPHLSIIKNVEFGLKGSKNDKYKTAIDLLKLFKVDKYAENYPHEISSGEQQRVAMARAMAPNPKILLMDEPF
;
A
#
# COMPACT_ATOMS: atom_id res chain seq x y z
N MET A 1 -16.67 13.00 17.51
CA MET A 1 -15.97 11.71 17.26
C MET A 1 -14.90 11.98 16.23
N GLN A 2 -13.68 11.55 16.46
CA GLN A 2 -12.61 11.66 15.47
C GLN A 2 -13.00 10.79 14.25
N ASP A 3 -12.89 11.32 13.03
CA ASP A 3 -13.19 10.58 11.79
C ASP A 3 -11.95 9.74 11.41
N ASN A 4 -11.82 8.57 12.04
CA ASN A 4 -10.70 7.67 11.82
C ASN A 4 -10.84 6.93 10.48
N ILE A 5 -9.80 6.96 9.66
CA ILE A 5 -9.74 6.19 8.42
C ILE A 5 -9.27 4.74 8.65
N LEU A 6 -8.46 4.52 9.69
CA LEU A 6 -7.97 3.21 10.11
C LEU A 6 -8.10 3.07 11.62
N GLU A 7 -8.64 1.96 12.07
CA GLU A 7 -8.64 1.54 13.47
C GLU A 7 -8.16 0.11 13.59
N ILE A 8 -7.19 -0.11 14.45
CA ILE A 8 -6.62 -1.41 14.77
C ILE A 8 -6.81 -1.67 16.25
N LYS A 9 -7.42 -2.81 16.61
CA LYS A 9 -7.70 -3.17 18.00
C LYS A 9 -7.09 -4.52 18.34
N ASN A 10 -6.18 -4.51 19.33
CA ASN A 10 -5.53 -5.69 19.92
C ASN A 10 -5.00 -6.67 18.85
N LEU A 11 -4.34 -6.14 17.82
CA LEU A 11 -3.87 -6.91 16.68
C LEU A 11 -2.68 -7.77 17.07
N LYS A 12 -2.83 -9.09 16.91
CA LYS A 12 -1.75 -10.06 17.12
C LYS A 12 -1.49 -10.86 15.88
N HIS A 13 -0.24 -11.23 15.67
CA HIS A 13 0.15 -12.09 14.57
C HIS A 13 1.36 -12.94 14.91
N SER A 14 1.31 -14.19 14.48
CA SER A 14 2.39 -15.18 14.55
C SER A 14 2.47 -15.93 13.24
N TYR A 15 3.66 -16.12 12.69
CA TYR A 15 3.88 -16.96 11.52
C TYR A 15 3.95 -18.44 11.90
N ASP A 16 4.35 -18.72 13.14
CA ASP A 16 4.39 -20.04 13.75
C ASP A 16 3.93 -19.95 15.22
N ALA A 17 3.71 -21.10 15.84
CA ALA A 17 3.23 -21.17 17.23
C ALA A 17 4.28 -20.70 18.27
N SER A 18 5.54 -20.55 17.89
CA SER A 18 6.64 -20.26 18.80
C SER A 18 6.99 -18.77 18.92
N LYS A 19 6.62 -17.95 17.92
CA LYS A 19 7.05 -16.54 17.86
C LYS A 19 5.93 -15.60 17.46
N GLU A 20 5.38 -14.91 18.46
CA GLU A 20 4.45 -13.80 18.24
C GLU A 20 5.21 -12.56 17.74
N VAL A 21 4.90 -12.11 16.51
CA VAL A 21 5.53 -10.96 15.86
C VAL A 21 4.83 -9.66 16.26
N LEU A 22 3.50 -9.67 16.30
CA LEU A 22 2.70 -8.54 16.81
C LEU A 22 1.96 -8.97 18.07
N LYS A 23 2.12 -8.18 19.14
CA LYS A 23 1.72 -8.54 20.52
C LYS A 23 0.58 -7.68 21.05
N GLY A 24 -0.48 -7.44 20.27
CA GLY A 24 -1.62 -6.65 20.70
C GLY A 24 -1.47 -5.17 20.36
N ILE A 25 -1.24 -4.88 19.08
CA ILE A 25 -1.12 -3.50 18.56
C ILE A 25 -2.49 -2.83 18.56
N ASN A 26 -2.54 -1.60 19.06
CA ASN A 26 -3.68 -0.68 18.93
C ASN A 26 -3.19 0.56 18.19
N LEU A 27 -3.92 1.00 17.18
CA LEU A 27 -3.58 2.16 16.37
C LEU A 27 -4.85 2.76 15.77
N ASP A 28 -5.04 4.05 15.99
CA ASP A 28 -6.09 4.83 15.35
C ASP A 28 -5.43 5.90 14.48
N VAL A 29 -5.89 6.05 13.24
CA VAL A 29 -5.37 7.03 12.27
C VAL A 29 -6.52 7.86 11.74
N ALA A 30 -6.44 9.18 11.91
CA ALA A 30 -7.44 10.10 11.39
C ALA A 30 -7.29 10.32 9.88
N ARG A 31 -8.36 10.80 9.22
CA ARG A 31 -8.27 11.17 7.80
C ARG A 31 -7.22 12.26 7.57
N GLY A 32 -6.39 12.07 6.55
CA GLY A 32 -5.33 12.99 6.17
C GLY A 32 -4.13 12.98 7.12
N GLU A 33 -4.12 12.14 8.13
CA GLU A 33 -2.98 11.96 9.02
C GLU A 33 -1.86 11.17 8.36
N VAL A 34 -0.62 11.54 8.66
CA VAL A 34 0.59 10.83 8.24
C VAL A 34 1.24 10.21 9.47
N ILE A 35 1.37 8.88 9.46
CA ILE A 35 1.99 8.11 10.55
C ILE A 35 3.30 7.51 10.09
N SER A 36 4.36 7.68 10.87
CA SER A 36 5.64 6.99 10.69
C SER A 36 5.82 5.90 11.74
N ILE A 37 6.03 4.66 11.29
CA ILE A 37 6.28 3.51 12.16
C ILE A 37 7.78 3.29 12.24
N LEU A 38 8.35 3.52 13.43
CA LEU A 38 9.78 3.41 13.68
C LEU A 38 10.07 2.17 14.54
N GLY A 39 11.21 1.56 14.32
CA GLY A 39 11.68 0.40 15.09
C GLY A 39 12.78 -0.37 14.38
N PRO A 40 13.48 -1.25 15.10
CA PRO A 40 14.57 -2.06 14.55
C PRO A 40 14.09 -3.01 13.45
N SER A 41 15.03 -3.53 12.65
CA SER A 41 14.71 -4.57 11.67
C SER A 41 14.12 -5.81 12.37
N GLY A 42 13.09 -6.42 11.77
CA GLY A 42 12.42 -7.60 12.31
C GLY A 42 11.43 -7.34 13.46
N CYS A 43 11.14 -6.08 13.85
CA CYS A 43 10.15 -5.80 14.90
C CYS A 43 8.67 -5.88 14.43
N GLY A 44 8.41 -6.24 13.16
CA GLY A 44 7.06 -6.45 12.65
C GLY A 44 6.45 -5.30 11.84
N LYS A 45 7.21 -4.27 11.46
CA LYS A 45 6.70 -3.14 10.64
C LYS A 45 6.07 -3.61 9.32
N THR A 46 6.83 -4.36 8.52
CA THR A 46 6.36 -4.96 7.26
C THR A 46 5.15 -5.89 7.47
N THR A 47 5.17 -6.68 8.55
CA THR A 47 4.05 -7.56 8.92
C THR A 47 2.79 -6.74 9.20
N LEU A 48 2.89 -5.65 9.96
CA LEU A 48 1.76 -4.76 10.22
C LEU A 48 1.19 -4.17 8.92
N LEU A 49 2.05 -3.67 8.03
CA LEU A 49 1.62 -3.14 6.72
C LEU A 49 0.94 -4.21 5.86
N ARG A 50 1.46 -5.45 5.83
CA ARG A 50 0.86 -6.59 5.10
C ARG A 50 -0.51 -6.98 5.63
N LEU A 51 -0.71 -6.97 6.95
CA LEU A 51 -2.00 -7.22 7.59
C LEU A 51 -3.02 -6.13 7.25
N ILE A 52 -2.62 -4.85 7.32
CA ILE A 52 -3.47 -3.72 6.92
C ILE A 52 -3.84 -3.83 5.45
N ALA A 53 -2.87 -4.14 4.58
CA ALA A 53 -3.08 -4.31 3.14
C ALA A 53 -3.96 -5.53 2.79
N GLY A 54 -4.10 -6.52 3.70
CA GLY A 54 -4.85 -7.74 3.44
C GLY A 54 -4.06 -8.79 2.64
N LEU A 55 -2.75 -8.70 2.65
CA LEU A 55 -1.85 -9.71 2.10
C LEU A 55 -1.72 -10.92 3.05
N GLU A 56 -1.97 -10.69 4.33
CA GLU A 56 -1.93 -11.71 5.39
C GLU A 56 -3.14 -11.53 6.30
N LYS A 57 -3.53 -12.61 7.00
CA LYS A 57 -4.60 -12.59 8.00
C LYS A 57 -3.99 -12.62 9.40
N GLN A 58 -4.47 -11.75 10.30
CA GLN A 58 -4.05 -11.74 11.70
C GLN A 58 -4.47 -13.01 12.45
N THR A 59 -3.78 -13.31 13.54
CA THR A 59 -4.16 -14.42 14.45
C THR A 59 -5.21 -13.98 15.46
N PHE A 60 -5.24 -12.70 15.84
CA PHE A 60 -6.21 -12.13 16.78
C PHE A 60 -6.37 -10.62 16.56
N GLY A 61 -7.50 -10.06 17.05
CA GLY A 61 -7.80 -8.64 16.93
C GLY A 61 -8.58 -8.28 15.67
N SER A 62 -8.71 -6.98 15.41
CA SER A 62 -9.47 -6.49 14.26
C SER A 62 -8.81 -5.30 13.58
N ILE A 63 -9.10 -5.16 12.29
CA ILE A 63 -8.72 -4.02 11.45
C ILE A 63 -9.99 -3.46 10.81
N ASN A 64 -10.25 -2.17 11.03
CA ASN A 64 -11.33 -1.43 10.41
C ASN A 64 -10.74 -0.38 9.49
N ILE A 65 -11.29 -0.24 8.29
CA ILE A 65 -10.93 0.79 7.33
C ILE A 65 -12.20 1.51 6.91
N ASN A 66 -12.22 2.82 7.07
CA ASN A 66 -13.35 3.67 6.69
C ASN A 66 -14.68 3.15 7.30
N ASN A 67 -14.67 2.88 8.60
CA ASN A 67 -15.79 2.33 9.41
C ASN A 67 -16.27 0.91 8.99
N ASN A 68 -15.52 0.21 8.14
CA ASN A 68 -15.82 -1.17 7.75
C ASN A 68 -14.80 -2.12 8.36
N VAL A 69 -15.26 -3.21 8.98
CA VAL A 69 -14.39 -4.29 9.44
C VAL A 69 -13.83 -5.00 8.22
N VAL A 70 -12.53 -4.86 7.97
CA VAL A 70 -11.85 -5.52 6.84
C VAL A 70 -11.17 -6.81 7.24
N SER A 71 -10.88 -6.99 8.52
CA SER A 71 -10.32 -8.23 9.06
C SER A 71 -10.62 -8.37 10.54
N ASP A 72 -11.19 -9.50 10.92
CA ASP A 72 -11.39 -9.97 12.29
C ASP A 72 -11.38 -11.50 12.37
N ASN A 73 -11.84 -12.09 13.48
CA ASN A 73 -11.90 -13.54 13.64
C ASN A 73 -12.85 -14.23 12.63
N LYS A 74 -13.87 -13.51 12.14
CA LYS A 74 -14.93 -14.07 11.25
C LYS A 74 -14.77 -13.58 9.81
N ASN A 75 -14.30 -12.36 9.62
CA ASN A 75 -14.25 -11.68 8.33
C ASN A 75 -12.82 -11.52 7.86
N PHE A 76 -12.61 -11.60 6.55
CA PHE A 76 -11.36 -11.23 5.88
C PHE A 76 -11.67 -10.71 4.48
N ILE A 77 -11.43 -9.43 4.26
CA ILE A 77 -11.58 -8.78 2.96
C ILE A 77 -10.21 -8.80 2.28
N SER A 78 -10.17 -9.30 1.06
CA SER A 78 -8.94 -9.37 0.25
C SER A 78 -8.43 -8.00 -0.17
N THR A 79 -7.14 -7.90 -0.50
CA THR A 79 -6.39 -6.66 -0.77
C THR A 79 -7.09 -5.77 -1.79
N GLU A 80 -7.55 -6.33 -2.91
CA GLU A 80 -8.16 -5.59 -4.02
C GLU A 80 -9.50 -4.89 -3.66
N LYS A 81 -10.07 -5.22 -2.49
CA LYS A 81 -11.32 -4.64 -1.99
C LYS A 81 -11.14 -3.68 -0.82
N ARG A 82 -9.90 -3.39 -0.41
CA ARG A 82 -9.61 -2.54 0.75
C ARG A 82 -9.40 -1.07 0.43
N ASP A 83 -9.41 -0.66 -0.82
CA ASP A 83 -9.10 0.72 -1.26
C ASP A 83 -7.76 1.24 -0.73
N ILE A 84 -6.74 0.39 -0.73
CA ILE A 84 -5.38 0.68 -0.25
C ILE A 84 -4.40 0.70 -1.42
N GLY A 85 -3.53 1.72 -1.45
CA GLY A 85 -2.31 1.71 -2.22
C GLY A 85 -1.15 1.16 -1.38
N LEU A 86 -0.32 0.30 -1.95
CA LEU A 86 0.84 -0.27 -1.28
C LEU A 86 2.11 -0.08 -2.12
N VAL A 87 3.11 0.53 -1.52
CA VAL A 87 4.48 0.60 -2.03
C VAL A 87 5.35 -0.32 -1.20
N VAL A 88 5.82 -1.42 -1.79
CA VAL A 88 6.71 -2.38 -1.13
C VAL A 88 8.17 -2.01 -1.35
N GLN A 89 9.05 -2.45 -0.46
CA GLN A 89 10.48 -2.18 -0.46
C GLN A 89 11.16 -2.49 -1.81
N GLU A 90 10.78 -3.57 -2.47
CA GLU A 90 11.32 -3.99 -3.77
C GLU A 90 10.70 -3.26 -4.96
N ARG A 91 9.90 -2.20 -4.74
CA ARG A 91 9.17 -1.40 -5.76
C ARG A 91 8.19 -2.20 -6.60
N ALA A 92 8.41 -3.48 -6.82
CA ALA A 92 7.57 -4.47 -7.51
C ALA A 92 6.98 -3.97 -8.85
N LEU A 93 7.74 -3.18 -9.63
CA LEU A 93 7.33 -2.79 -10.97
C LEU A 93 7.31 -4.00 -11.91
N PHE A 94 6.36 -4.02 -12.82
CA PHE A 94 6.27 -5.06 -13.85
C PHE A 94 7.37 -4.83 -14.90
N PRO A 95 8.41 -5.69 -14.98
CA PRO A 95 9.58 -5.44 -15.81
C PRO A 95 9.29 -5.50 -17.34
N HIS A 96 8.21 -6.17 -17.70
CA HIS A 96 7.75 -6.34 -19.08
C HIS A 96 6.78 -5.25 -19.57
N LEU A 97 6.43 -4.31 -18.69
CA LEU A 97 5.55 -3.18 -19.02
C LEU A 97 6.36 -1.88 -19.01
N SER A 98 6.05 -0.95 -19.92
CA SER A 98 6.58 0.41 -19.85
C SER A 98 6.12 1.12 -18.59
N ILE A 99 6.76 2.24 -18.26
CA ILE A 99 6.46 3.03 -17.05
C ILE A 99 5.01 3.50 -17.05
N ILE A 100 4.52 4.02 -18.18
CA ILE A 100 3.11 4.43 -18.29
C ILE A 100 2.17 3.24 -18.09
N LYS A 101 2.49 2.06 -18.65
CA LYS A 101 1.68 0.85 -18.51
C LYS A 101 1.70 0.29 -17.10
N ASN A 102 2.80 0.44 -16.37
CA ASN A 102 2.85 0.12 -14.95
C ASN A 102 1.83 0.94 -14.15
N VAL A 103 1.72 2.24 -14.41
CA VAL A 103 0.76 3.13 -13.70
C VAL A 103 -0.67 2.87 -14.16
N GLU A 104 -0.90 2.61 -15.46
CA GLU A 104 -2.23 2.28 -15.99
C GLU A 104 -2.80 0.96 -15.46
N PHE A 105 -1.96 0.06 -14.97
CA PHE A 105 -2.33 -1.34 -14.66
C PHE A 105 -3.52 -1.46 -13.71
N GLY A 106 -3.55 -0.64 -12.65
CA GLY A 106 -4.64 -0.65 -11.65
C GLY A 106 -5.84 0.22 -12.01
N LEU A 107 -5.77 0.97 -13.11
CA LEU A 107 -6.81 1.93 -13.49
C LEU A 107 -7.99 1.25 -14.21
N LYS A 108 -9.20 1.72 -13.92
CA LYS A 108 -10.45 1.36 -14.62
C LYS A 108 -10.85 2.51 -15.56
N GLY A 109 -11.64 2.22 -16.59
CA GLY A 109 -12.14 3.23 -17.52
C GLY A 109 -11.62 3.08 -18.94
N SER A 110 -11.83 4.08 -19.79
CA SER A 110 -11.40 4.09 -21.18
C SER A 110 -9.86 4.18 -21.28
N LYS A 111 -9.29 3.78 -22.44
CA LYS A 111 -7.86 3.88 -22.68
C LYS A 111 -7.35 5.32 -22.53
N ASN A 112 -8.12 6.30 -23.01
CA ASN A 112 -7.74 7.72 -22.92
C ASN A 112 -7.76 8.24 -21.50
N ASP A 113 -8.75 7.88 -20.69
CA ASP A 113 -8.84 8.29 -19.28
C ASP A 113 -7.69 7.70 -18.46
N LYS A 114 -7.39 6.41 -18.67
CA LYS A 114 -6.25 5.75 -18.02
C LYS A 114 -4.94 6.43 -18.35
N TYR A 115 -4.69 6.69 -19.64
CA TYR A 115 -3.48 7.36 -20.09
C TYR A 115 -3.34 8.75 -19.46
N LYS A 116 -4.43 9.55 -19.48
CA LYS A 116 -4.44 10.90 -18.90
C LYS A 116 -4.11 10.85 -17.40
N THR A 117 -4.80 10.01 -16.64
CA THR A 117 -4.54 9.85 -15.21
C THR A 117 -3.11 9.41 -14.93
N ALA A 118 -2.60 8.43 -15.69
CA ALA A 118 -1.26 7.92 -15.51
C ALA A 118 -0.19 8.97 -15.81
N ILE A 119 -0.34 9.72 -16.92
CA ILE A 119 0.64 10.77 -17.29
C ILE A 119 0.63 11.94 -16.30
N ASP A 120 -0.55 12.31 -15.77
CA ASP A 120 -0.66 13.37 -14.77
C ASP A 120 0.04 12.97 -13.45
N LEU A 121 -0.10 11.71 -13.03
CA LEU A 121 0.64 11.16 -11.88
C LEU A 121 2.14 11.10 -12.14
N LEU A 122 2.58 10.66 -13.33
CA LEU A 122 4.00 10.65 -13.67
C LEU A 122 4.60 12.06 -13.65
N LYS A 123 3.85 13.08 -14.11
CA LYS A 123 4.25 14.49 -14.00
C LYS A 123 4.35 14.95 -12.55
N LEU A 124 3.38 14.60 -11.70
CA LEU A 124 3.40 14.92 -10.27
C LEU A 124 4.69 14.40 -9.60
N PHE A 125 5.11 13.20 -9.97
CA PHE A 125 6.35 12.59 -9.49
C PHE A 125 7.61 12.94 -10.31
N LYS A 126 7.50 13.81 -11.32
CA LYS A 126 8.62 14.28 -12.18
C LYS A 126 9.35 13.13 -12.91
N VAL A 127 8.60 12.15 -13.39
CA VAL A 127 9.11 10.98 -14.13
C VAL A 127 8.39 10.75 -15.47
N ASP A 128 7.57 11.71 -15.91
CA ASP A 128 6.79 11.65 -17.15
C ASP A 128 7.65 11.52 -18.41
N LYS A 129 8.86 12.07 -18.41
CA LYS A 129 9.82 11.93 -19.52
C LYS A 129 10.24 10.46 -19.78
N TYR A 130 10.01 9.58 -18.83
CA TYR A 130 10.31 8.14 -18.92
C TYR A 130 9.06 7.28 -19.22
N ALA A 131 7.94 7.89 -19.59
CA ALA A 131 6.66 7.18 -19.74
C ALA A 131 6.76 5.92 -20.64
N GLU A 132 7.51 5.99 -21.73
CA GLU A 132 7.68 4.88 -22.68
C GLU A 132 8.87 3.97 -22.35
N ASN A 133 9.72 4.32 -21.39
CA ASN A 133 10.83 3.49 -20.94
C ASN A 133 10.34 2.28 -20.14
N TYR A 134 11.22 1.31 -19.96
CA TYR A 134 11.00 0.16 -19.07
C TYR A 134 11.70 0.36 -17.73
N PRO A 135 11.28 -0.36 -16.67
CA PRO A 135 11.87 -0.19 -15.33
C PRO A 135 13.39 -0.30 -15.27
N HIS A 136 13.98 -1.20 -16.05
CA HIS A 136 15.44 -1.40 -16.06
C HIS A 136 16.24 -0.28 -16.74
N GLU A 137 15.56 0.65 -17.43
CA GLU A 137 16.20 1.78 -18.13
C GLU A 137 16.26 3.05 -17.27
N ILE A 138 15.69 3.03 -16.08
CA ILE A 138 15.63 4.18 -15.17
C ILE A 138 16.29 3.86 -13.82
N SER A 139 16.74 4.91 -13.14
CA SER A 139 17.41 4.79 -11.84
C SER A 139 16.48 4.25 -10.75
N SER A 140 17.07 3.75 -9.67
CA SER A 140 16.33 3.23 -8.54
C SER A 140 15.39 4.25 -7.89
N GLY A 141 15.81 5.52 -7.80
CA GLY A 141 14.96 6.60 -7.28
C GLY A 141 13.80 6.95 -8.22
N GLU A 142 14.01 6.85 -9.55
CA GLU A 142 12.93 7.02 -10.53
C GLU A 142 11.93 5.88 -10.46
N GLN A 143 12.40 4.62 -10.35
CA GLN A 143 11.54 3.46 -10.15
C GLN A 143 10.68 3.62 -8.89
N GLN A 144 11.23 4.16 -7.80
CA GLN A 144 10.50 4.43 -6.57
C GLN A 144 9.35 5.43 -6.81
N ARG A 145 9.63 6.52 -7.51
CA ARG A 145 8.60 7.50 -7.86
C ARG A 145 7.50 6.92 -8.77
N VAL A 146 7.88 6.05 -9.68
CA VAL A 146 6.89 5.30 -10.52
C VAL A 146 6.05 4.35 -9.65
N ALA A 147 6.65 3.64 -8.70
CA ALA A 147 5.92 2.76 -7.78
C ALA A 147 4.90 3.56 -6.94
N MET A 148 5.27 4.76 -6.49
CA MET A 148 4.36 5.68 -5.80
C MET A 148 3.21 6.12 -6.71
N ALA A 149 3.52 6.56 -7.95
CA ALA A 149 2.50 6.92 -8.94
C ALA A 149 1.52 5.79 -9.19
N ARG A 150 2.02 4.55 -9.37
CA ARG A 150 1.19 3.35 -9.55
C ARG A 150 0.31 3.06 -8.34
N ALA A 151 0.85 3.15 -7.13
CA ALA A 151 0.09 2.90 -5.90
C ALA A 151 -1.02 3.94 -5.69
N MET A 152 -0.82 5.18 -6.14
CA MET A 152 -1.80 6.27 -6.05
C MET A 152 -2.82 6.26 -7.20
N ALA A 153 -2.53 5.61 -8.32
CA ALA A 153 -3.36 5.64 -9.52
C ALA A 153 -4.84 5.26 -9.28
N PRO A 154 -5.17 4.22 -8.49
CA PRO A 154 -6.54 3.87 -8.17
C PRO A 154 -7.25 4.86 -7.23
N ASN A 155 -6.60 5.94 -6.82
CA ASN A 155 -7.08 6.91 -5.82
C ASN A 155 -7.43 6.25 -4.47
N PRO A 156 -6.48 5.56 -3.83
CA PRO A 156 -6.73 4.82 -2.60
C PRO A 156 -7.04 5.76 -1.43
N LYS A 157 -7.80 5.26 -0.44
CA LYS A 157 -8.10 5.99 0.80
C LYS A 157 -6.93 5.98 1.79
N ILE A 158 -6.09 4.96 1.72
CA ILE A 158 -4.87 4.81 2.54
C ILE A 158 -3.72 4.45 1.62
N LEU A 159 -2.59 5.11 1.80
CA LEU A 159 -1.34 4.75 1.15
C LEU A 159 -0.38 4.17 2.20
N LEU A 160 0.02 2.93 2.01
CA LEU A 160 1.02 2.24 2.83
C LEU A 160 2.36 2.24 2.10
N MET A 161 3.43 2.54 2.83
CA MET A 161 4.78 2.55 2.28
C MET A 161 5.72 1.79 3.20
N ASP A 162 6.40 0.77 2.66
CA ASP A 162 7.40 -0.04 3.37
C ASP A 162 8.79 0.38 2.91
N GLU A 163 9.56 1.05 3.79
CA GLU A 163 10.91 1.59 3.54
C GLU A 163 11.01 2.37 2.21
N PRO A 164 10.28 3.51 2.07
CA PRO A 164 10.15 4.21 0.79
C PRO A 164 11.40 5.01 0.35
N PHE A 165 12.50 4.98 1.14
CA PHE A 165 13.73 5.76 0.90
C PHE A 165 14.98 4.89 0.87
#